data_e704ccf57f57563250e28c1f90d07761
#
_entry.id   e704ccf57f57563250e28c1f90d07761
#
_cell.length_a   1.000
_cell.length_b   1.000
_cell.length_c   1.000
_cell.angle_alpha   90.00
_cell.angle_beta   90.00
_cell.angle_gamma   90.00
#
_symmetry.space_group_name_H-M   'P 1'
#
loop_
_entity.id
_entity.type
_entity.pdbx_description
1 polymer ?
#
loop_
_entity_poly.entity_id
_entity_poly.type
_entity_poly.pdbx_seq_one_letter_code
_entity_poly.pdbx_strand_id
1 'polypeptide(L)'
;MEPIITQKPELILMGMSFYGDPFNTHGGWDEENEIGRLWQRFMRFSSDNEARLPVGAHQQAAYEVHVYSDETATQGLFEVFVGIQVDQVRDIPVELLIKTLPASEYAVFTFQGEDISSDWHLYIDQWIAAAGYQRNHPFSFQYLDERFKGVDNLAESILDVYMPIQPLNPNP
;
A
#
# COMPACT_ATOMS: atom_id res chain seq x y z
N MET A 1 -9.27 -4.44 17.51
CA MET A 1 -9.73 -3.36 16.59
C MET A 1 -10.64 -3.97 15.54
N GLU A 2 -11.84 -3.42 15.32
CA GLU A 2 -12.76 -3.90 14.27
C GLU A 2 -12.49 -3.10 13.00
N PRO A 3 -12.22 -3.74 11.86
CA PRO A 3 -12.05 -3.03 10.60
C PRO A 3 -13.38 -2.50 10.07
N ILE A 4 -13.30 -1.51 9.18
CA ILE A 4 -14.44 -1.02 8.41
C ILE A 4 -14.49 -1.76 7.09
N ILE A 5 -15.66 -2.31 6.74
CA ILE A 5 -15.88 -2.92 5.43
C ILE A 5 -16.39 -1.85 4.46
N THR A 6 -15.72 -1.70 3.32
CA THR A 6 -16.07 -0.69 2.32
C THR A 6 -15.87 -1.19 0.89
N GLN A 7 -16.67 -0.68 -0.04
CA GLN A 7 -16.48 -0.88 -1.47
C GLN A 7 -15.63 0.26 -2.03
N LYS A 8 -14.64 -0.09 -2.84
CA LYS A 8 -13.87 0.88 -3.63
C LYS A 8 -14.03 0.59 -5.12
N PRO A 9 -14.18 1.62 -5.95
CA PRO A 9 -14.09 1.46 -7.39
C PRO A 9 -12.66 1.08 -7.79
N GLU A 10 -12.46 0.81 -9.07
CA GLU A 10 -11.12 0.68 -9.63
C GLU A 10 -10.27 1.92 -9.29
N LEU A 11 -9.03 1.68 -8.85
CA LEU A 11 -8.06 2.72 -8.55
C LEU A 11 -6.96 2.69 -9.61
N ILE A 12 -6.70 3.84 -10.21
CA ILE A 12 -5.55 4.03 -11.12
C ILE A 12 -4.49 4.81 -10.37
N LEU A 13 -3.35 4.19 -10.18
CA LEU A 13 -2.22 4.76 -9.44
C LEU A 13 -1.07 5.04 -10.41
N MET A 14 -0.36 6.14 -10.20
CA MET A 14 0.86 6.51 -10.90
C MET A 14 2.01 6.59 -9.90
N GLY A 15 3.12 5.91 -10.17
CA GLY A 15 4.22 5.83 -9.21
C GLY A 15 5.42 5.03 -9.68
N MET A 16 6.17 4.51 -8.72
CA MET A 16 7.37 3.70 -8.94
C MET A 16 7.22 2.33 -8.29
N SER A 17 7.96 1.35 -8.78
CA SER A 17 7.89 -0.03 -8.29
C SER A 17 9.28 -0.61 -8.05
N PHE A 18 9.33 -1.55 -7.12
CA PHE A 18 10.44 -2.44 -6.81
C PHE A 18 9.92 -3.88 -6.75
N TYR A 19 10.68 -4.84 -7.24
CA TYR A 19 10.41 -6.26 -7.06
C TYR A 19 11.62 -6.97 -6.46
N GLY A 20 11.42 -7.71 -5.40
CA GLY A 20 12.47 -8.45 -4.70
C GLY A 20 12.12 -8.71 -3.25
N ASP A 21 13.13 -9.04 -2.43
CA ASP A 21 13.03 -9.04 -0.97
C ASP A 21 13.37 -7.63 -0.46
N PRO A 22 12.37 -6.83 -0.05
CA PRO A 22 12.63 -5.45 0.35
C PRO A 22 13.38 -5.33 1.68
N PHE A 23 13.42 -6.40 2.47
CA PHE A 23 14.06 -6.45 3.79
C PHE A 23 15.42 -7.13 3.79
N ASN A 24 15.95 -7.48 2.62
CA ASN A 24 17.24 -8.16 2.48
C ASN A 24 18.41 -7.37 3.10
N THR A 25 18.37 -6.06 3.09
CA THR A 25 19.42 -5.20 3.65
C THR A 25 19.12 -4.76 5.06
N HIS A 26 17.88 -4.42 5.36
CA HIS A 26 17.44 -3.90 6.65
C HIS A 26 15.95 -4.18 6.88
N GLY A 27 15.59 -4.64 8.08
CA GLY A 27 14.21 -4.93 8.45
C GLY A 27 13.53 -3.74 9.13
N GLY A 28 12.20 -3.73 9.13
CA GLY A 28 11.39 -2.76 9.86
C GLY A 28 11.03 -1.50 9.07
N TRP A 29 10.47 -0.54 9.79
CA TRP A 29 10.02 0.75 9.27
C TRP A 29 11.17 1.76 9.31
N ASP A 30 12.03 1.74 8.30
CA ASP A 30 13.12 2.68 8.16
C ASP A 30 13.41 3.00 6.68
N GLU A 31 14.28 3.99 6.46
CA GLU A 31 14.64 4.47 5.13
C GLU A 31 15.77 3.68 4.46
N GLU A 32 16.36 2.69 5.14
CA GLU A 32 17.52 1.94 4.65
C GLU A 32 17.18 0.67 3.90
N ASN A 33 15.95 0.16 4.07
CA ASN A 33 15.44 -0.96 3.26
C ASN A 33 14.96 -0.49 1.88
N GLU A 34 14.62 -1.43 0.99
CA GLU A 34 14.24 -1.10 -0.39
C GLU A 34 12.88 -0.35 -0.47
N ILE A 35 11.99 -0.52 0.52
CA ILE A 35 10.74 0.24 0.59
C ILE A 35 11.04 1.71 0.89
N GLY A 36 11.86 1.97 1.91
CA GLY A 36 12.28 3.33 2.26
C GLY A 36 13.00 4.04 1.11
N ARG A 37 13.91 3.33 0.42
CA ARG A 37 14.62 3.84 -0.77
C ARG A 37 13.67 4.13 -1.92
N LEU A 38 12.63 3.29 -2.12
CA LEU A 38 11.61 3.52 -3.14
C LEU A 38 10.80 4.78 -2.85
N TRP A 39 10.42 4.99 -1.58
CA TRP A 39 9.77 6.21 -1.14
C TRP A 39 10.63 7.45 -1.36
N GLN A 40 11.89 7.43 -0.94
CA GLN A 40 12.82 8.55 -1.15
C GLN A 40 12.96 8.89 -2.64
N ARG A 41 13.07 7.86 -3.50
CA ARG A 41 13.16 8.04 -4.95
C ARG A 41 11.90 8.68 -5.52
N PHE A 42 10.72 8.20 -5.13
CA PHE A 42 9.44 8.73 -5.59
C PHE A 42 9.23 10.18 -5.11
N MET A 43 9.50 10.47 -3.84
CA MET A 43 9.36 11.81 -3.26
C MET A 43 10.31 12.81 -3.92
N ARG A 44 11.58 12.42 -4.13
CA ARG A 44 12.57 13.26 -4.83
C ARG A 44 12.13 13.55 -6.26
N PHE A 45 11.72 12.51 -7.01
CA PHE A 45 11.21 12.68 -8.37
C PHE A 45 10.02 13.65 -8.38
N SER A 46 9.07 13.48 -7.48
CA SER A 46 7.86 14.31 -7.38
C SER A 46 8.21 15.77 -7.08
N SER A 47 9.14 16.02 -6.17
CA SER A 47 9.62 17.37 -5.86
C SER A 47 10.34 18.03 -7.04
N ASP A 48 11.23 17.30 -7.71
CA ASP A 48 12.04 17.84 -8.81
C ASP A 48 11.25 18.03 -10.10
N ASN A 49 10.09 17.37 -10.24
CA ASN A 49 9.29 17.31 -11.47
C ASN A 49 7.82 17.71 -11.25
N GLU A 50 7.53 18.57 -10.29
CA GLU A 50 6.16 18.98 -9.94
C GLU A 50 5.32 19.40 -11.15
N ALA A 51 5.91 20.14 -12.08
CA ALA A 51 5.24 20.61 -13.31
C ALA A 51 4.87 19.48 -14.30
N ARG A 52 5.44 18.29 -14.14
CA ARG A 52 5.17 17.09 -14.95
C ARG A 52 4.14 16.16 -14.30
N LEU A 53 3.72 16.46 -13.07
CA LEU A 53 2.73 15.69 -12.34
C LEU A 53 1.35 16.36 -12.44
N PRO A 54 0.26 15.61 -12.21
CA PRO A 54 -1.07 16.17 -12.11
C PRO A 54 -1.13 17.29 -11.05
N VAL A 55 -1.92 18.31 -11.31
CA VAL A 55 -2.11 19.45 -10.39
C VAL A 55 -2.58 18.91 -9.02
N GLY A 56 -1.91 19.34 -7.96
CA GLY A 56 -2.24 18.92 -6.60
C GLY A 56 -1.68 17.55 -6.19
N ALA A 57 -0.82 16.93 -7.00
CA ALA A 57 -0.22 15.63 -6.70
C ALA A 57 0.45 15.56 -5.31
N HIS A 58 1.11 16.64 -4.87
CA HIS A 58 1.75 16.72 -3.56
C HIS A 58 0.78 16.87 -2.37
N GLN A 59 -0.49 17.18 -2.64
CA GLN A 59 -1.53 17.36 -1.61
C GLN A 59 -2.43 16.13 -1.49
N GLN A 60 -2.22 15.14 -2.35
CA GLN A 60 -2.99 13.91 -2.34
C GLN A 60 -2.41 12.90 -1.35
N ALA A 61 -3.27 12.01 -0.87
CA ALA A 61 -2.82 10.83 -0.18
C ALA A 61 -1.97 9.96 -1.10
N ALA A 62 -0.98 9.30 -0.52
CA ALA A 62 -0.12 8.37 -1.21
C ALA A 62 -0.52 6.92 -0.90
N TYR A 63 -0.10 6.02 -1.77
CA TYR A 63 -0.39 4.60 -1.69
C TYR A 63 0.91 3.81 -1.69
N GLU A 64 1.01 2.85 -0.79
CA GLU A 64 2.02 1.80 -0.84
C GLU A 64 1.31 0.47 -1.09
N VAL A 65 1.52 -0.14 -2.25
CA VAL A 65 0.86 -1.39 -2.65
C VAL A 65 1.85 -2.53 -2.60
N HIS A 66 1.51 -3.59 -1.89
CA HIS A 66 2.26 -4.85 -1.86
C HIS A 66 1.51 -5.88 -2.72
N VAL A 67 2.17 -6.41 -3.75
CA VAL A 67 1.61 -7.45 -4.61
C VAL A 67 2.37 -8.75 -4.37
N TYR A 68 1.63 -9.76 -3.96
CA TYR A 68 2.16 -11.07 -3.56
C TYR A 68 2.06 -12.07 -4.70
N SER A 69 2.98 -13.03 -4.72
CA SER A 69 3.01 -14.14 -5.67
C SER A 69 3.36 -15.45 -4.95
N ASP A 70 3.43 -16.55 -5.68
CA ASP A 70 3.90 -17.83 -5.12
C ASP A 70 5.35 -17.74 -4.59
N GLU A 71 6.16 -16.84 -5.17
CA GLU A 71 7.53 -16.59 -4.72
C GLU A 71 7.58 -15.87 -3.38
N THR A 72 6.52 -15.13 -3.00
CA THR A 72 6.45 -14.45 -1.71
C THR A 72 6.48 -15.47 -0.57
N ALA A 73 5.71 -16.54 -0.67
CA ALA A 73 5.64 -17.58 0.38
C ALA A 73 6.92 -18.41 0.48
N THR A 74 7.67 -18.57 -0.62
CA THR A 74 8.83 -19.46 -0.70
C THR A 74 10.16 -18.75 -0.58
N GLN A 75 10.25 -17.50 -1.02
CA GLN A 75 11.49 -16.73 -1.16
C GLN A 75 11.42 -15.33 -0.54
N GLY A 76 10.25 -14.88 -0.05
CA GLY A 76 10.06 -13.54 0.48
C GLY A 76 10.00 -12.43 -0.59
N LEU A 77 9.93 -12.82 -1.89
CA LEU A 77 9.94 -11.85 -2.98
C LEU A 77 8.53 -11.33 -3.26
N PHE A 78 8.38 -10.03 -3.35
CA PHE A 78 7.11 -9.40 -3.74
C PHE A 78 7.33 -8.04 -4.40
N GLU A 79 6.30 -7.53 -5.06
CA GLU A 79 6.35 -6.18 -5.62
C GLU A 79 5.87 -5.19 -4.56
N VAL A 80 6.64 -4.11 -4.42
CA VAL A 80 6.21 -2.90 -3.71
C VAL A 80 6.06 -1.79 -4.74
N PHE A 81 4.91 -1.15 -4.74
CA PHE A 81 4.64 0.03 -5.57
C PHE A 81 4.28 1.19 -4.66
N VAL A 82 4.86 2.36 -4.90
CA VAL A 82 4.52 3.60 -4.21
C VAL A 82 4.06 4.65 -5.22
N GLY A 83 3.00 5.39 -4.89
CA GLY A 83 2.47 6.37 -5.83
C GLY A 83 1.24 7.10 -5.32
N ILE A 84 0.61 7.83 -6.24
CA ILE A 84 -0.59 8.63 -6.01
C ILE A 84 -1.72 8.19 -6.94
N GLN A 85 -2.95 8.47 -6.57
CA GLN A 85 -4.10 8.23 -7.43
C GLN A 85 -4.16 9.28 -8.54
N VAL A 86 -4.55 8.85 -9.74
CA VAL A 86 -4.80 9.72 -10.89
C VAL A 86 -6.16 9.41 -11.51
N ASP A 87 -6.83 10.43 -12.00
CA ASP A 87 -8.14 10.27 -12.65
C ASP A 87 -8.02 9.82 -14.12
N GLN A 88 -6.87 10.11 -14.73
CA GLN A 88 -6.63 9.84 -16.15
C GLN A 88 -5.18 9.47 -16.39
N VAL A 89 -4.97 8.50 -17.29
CA VAL A 89 -3.65 8.14 -17.78
C VAL A 89 -3.32 8.97 -19.00
N ARG A 90 -2.58 10.06 -18.82
CA ARG A 90 -2.09 10.93 -19.90
C ARG A 90 -0.68 11.42 -19.55
N ASP A 91 0.17 11.48 -20.56
CA ASP A 91 1.49 12.11 -20.50
C ASP A 91 2.33 11.69 -19.28
N ILE A 92 2.29 10.38 -18.99
CA ILE A 92 3.01 9.81 -17.84
C ILE A 92 4.52 9.95 -18.08
N PRO A 93 5.28 10.53 -17.14
CA PRO A 93 6.73 10.55 -17.19
C PRO A 93 7.31 9.16 -17.35
N VAL A 94 8.37 9.02 -18.15
CA VAL A 94 9.00 7.71 -18.44
C VAL A 94 9.57 7.02 -17.20
N GLU A 95 9.78 7.76 -16.14
CA GLU A 95 10.28 7.28 -14.85
C GLU A 95 9.17 6.63 -14.01
N LEU A 96 7.90 6.84 -14.38
CA LEU A 96 6.74 6.38 -13.61
C LEU A 96 6.00 5.27 -14.33
N LEU A 97 5.30 4.47 -13.55
CA LEU A 97 4.45 3.36 -13.97
C LEU A 97 2.99 3.66 -13.63
N ILE A 98 2.08 3.00 -14.32
CA ILE A 98 0.67 2.93 -13.94
C ILE A 98 0.40 1.56 -13.32
N LYS A 99 -0.27 1.58 -12.17
CA LYS A 99 -0.82 0.39 -11.52
C LYS A 99 -2.32 0.55 -11.35
N THR A 100 -3.07 -0.40 -11.86
CA THR A 100 -4.52 -0.45 -11.71
C THR A 100 -4.88 -1.52 -10.68
N LEU A 101 -5.60 -1.11 -9.64
CA LEU A 101 -6.19 -2.02 -8.66
C LEU A 101 -7.69 -2.17 -8.99
N PRO A 102 -8.18 -3.40 -9.14
CA PRO A 102 -9.58 -3.63 -9.52
C PRO A 102 -10.55 -3.13 -8.44
N ALA A 103 -11.78 -2.83 -8.85
CA ALA A 103 -12.87 -2.57 -7.92
C ALA A 103 -13.06 -3.78 -6.99
N SER A 104 -13.15 -3.54 -5.70
CA SER A 104 -13.26 -4.60 -4.70
C SER A 104 -13.92 -4.12 -3.41
N GLU A 105 -14.38 -5.07 -2.62
CA GLU A 105 -14.66 -4.89 -1.21
C GLU A 105 -13.37 -5.00 -0.41
N TYR A 106 -13.21 -4.13 0.58
CA TYR A 106 -12.02 -4.09 1.44
C TYR A 106 -12.40 -4.11 2.91
N ALA A 107 -11.62 -4.86 3.69
CA ALA A 107 -11.51 -4.64 5.13
C ALA A 107 -10.41 -3.60 5.38
N VAL A 108 -10.75 -2.51 6.03
CA VAL A 108 -9.85 -1.39 6.31
C VAL A 108 -9.50 -1.41 7.79
N PHE A 109 -8.22 -1.65 8.08
CA PHE A 109 -7.66 -1.67 9.43
C PHE A 109 -6.91 -0.37 9.68
N THR A 110 -7.25 0.34 10.76
CA THR A 110 -6.59 1.60 11.13
C THR A 110 -5.62 1.37 12.27
N PHE A 111 -4.32 1.53 12.01
CA PHE A 111 -3.26 1.42 13.01
C PHE A 111 -2.81 2.81 13.46
N GLN A 112 -2.41 2.94 14.73
CA GLN A 112 -1.98 4.19 15.32
C GLN A 112 -0.70 4.01 16.13
N GLY A 113 0.20 4.98 16.02
CA GLY A 113 1.41 5.01 16.82
C GLY A 113 2.27 3.77 16.64
N GLU A 114 2.68 3.17 17.74
CA GLU A 114 3.55 1.99 17.75
C GLU A 114 2.94 0.75 17.10
N ASP A 115 1.59 0.67 17.03
CA ASP A 115 0.90 -0.45 16.38
C ASP A 115 1.22 -0.50 14.87
N ILE A 116 1.60 0.64 14.26
CA ILE A 116 2.00 0.70 12.84
C ILE A 116 3.22 -0.18 12.58
N SER A 117 4.17 -0.23 13.50
CA SER A 117 5.40 -1.02 13.40
C SER A 117 5.28 -2.45 13.94
N SER A 118 4.11 -2.84 14.44
CA SER A 118 3.86 -4.18 14.94
C SER A 118 3.68 -5.20 13.80
N ASP A 119 3.69 -6.50 14.13
CA ASP A 119 3.32 -7.56 13.18
C ASP A 119 1.79 -7.67 13.05
N TRP A 120 1.18 -6.67 12.41
CA TRP A 120 -0.25 -6.61 12.20
C TRP A 120 -0.76 -7.59 11.12
N HIS A 121 0.11 -8.21 10.32
CA HIS A 121 -0.29 -9.18 9.30
C HIS A 121 -1.01 -10.38 9.93
N LEU A 122 -0.46 -10.92 11.02
CA LEU A 122 -1.07 -12.06 11.73
C LEU A 122 -2.47 -11.70 12.26
N TYR A 123 -2.61 -10.51 12.83
CA TYR A 123 -3.89 -10.02 13.33
C TYR A 123 -4.94 -9.92 12.20
N ILE A 124 -4.56 -9.34 11.06
CA ILE A 124 -5.43 -9.21 9.89
C ILE A 124 -5.88 -10.58 9.38
N ASP A 125 -4.95 -11.53 9.21
CA ASP A 125 -5.27 -12.86 8.70
C ASP A 125 -6.20 -13.62 9.64
N GLN A 126 -5.99 -13.52 10.94
CA GLN A 126 -6.88 -14.13 11.95
C GLN A 126 -8.29 -13.51 11.89
N TRP A 127 -8.38 -12.19 11.76
CA TRP A 127 -9.68 -11.52 11.65
C TRP A 127 -10.42 -11.94 10.37
N ILE A 128 -9.76 -11.93 9.21
CA ILE A 128 -10.36 -12.31 7.92
C ILE A 128 -10.97 -13.72 8.02
N ALA A 129 -10.20 -14.68 8.57
CA ALA A 129 -10.65 -16.05 8.72
C ALA A 129 -11.82 -16.18 9.72
N ALA A 130 -11.76 -15.49 10.86
CA ALA A 130 -12.80 -15.54 11.90
C ALA A 130 -14.12 -14.86 11.47
N ALA A 131 -14.03 -13.81 10.66
CA ALA A 131 -15.17 -13.06 10.15
C ALA A 131 -15.86 -13.71 8.94
N GLY A 132 -15.37 -14.86 8.46
CA GLY A 132 -15.96 -15.59 7.32
C GLY A 132 -15.64 -14.96 5.96
N TYR A 133 -14.50 -14.29 5.86
CA TYR A 133 -13.98 -13.75 4.61
C TYR A 133 -12.73 -14.51 4.13
N GLN A 134 -12.35 -14.26 2.91
CA GLN A 134 -11.07 -14.64 2.31
C GLN A 134 -10.55 -13.49 1.44
N ARG A 135 -9.23 -13.45 1.22
CA ARG A 135 -8.64 -12.51 0.27
C ARG A 135 -9.09 -12.85 -1.14
N ASN A 136 -9.53 -11.86 -1.93
CA ASN A 136 -9.96 -12.06 -3.31
C ASN A 136 -8.94 -11.59 -4.34
N HIS A 137 -7.88 -10.92 -3.90
CA HIS A 137 -6.78 -10.49 -4.74
C HIS A 137 -5.43 -10.66 -4.01
N PRO A 138 -4.33 -10.92 -4.75
CA PRO A 138 -3.02 -11.13 -4.16
C PRO A 138 -2.28 -9.82 -3.90
N PHE A 139 -2.97 -8.81 -3.37
CA PHE A 139 -2.35 -7.55 -2.98
C PHE A 139 -3.00 -6.99 -1.70
N SER A 140 -2.31 -6.05 -1.09
CA SER A 140 -2.84 -5.13 -0.08
C SER A 140 -2.29 -3.75 -0.36
N PHE A 141 -2.89 -2.72 0.23
CA PHE A 141 -2.26 -1.40 0.18
C PHE A 141 -2.44 -0.62 1.48
N GLN A 142 -1.46 0.21 1.72
CA GLN A 142 -1.45 1.21 2.78
C GLN A 142 -1.85 2.55 2.18
N TYR A 143 -2.69 3.28 2.89
CA TYR A 143 -3.19 4.60 2.50
C TYR A 143 -2.62 5.64 3.46
N LEU A 144 -1.74 6.48 2.92
CA LEU A 144 -0.98 7.47 3.67
C LEU A 144 -1.53 8.87 3.34
N ASP A 145 -2.36 9.39 4.19
CA ASP A 145 -2.88 10.76 4.10
C ASP A 145 -2.19 11.69 5.11
N GLU A 146 -2.76 12.86 5.35
CA GLU A 146 -2.21 13.85 6.28
C GLU A 146 -2.10 13.38 7.73
N ARG A 147 -2.72 12.26 8.09
CA ARG A 147 -2.63 11.64 9.42
C ARG A 147 -1.33 10.85 9.60
N PHE A 148 -0.69 10.44 8.51
CA PHE A 148 0.62 9.80 8.57
C PHE A 148 1.73 10.86 8.62
N LYS A 149 2.45 10.94 9.73
CA LYS A 149 3.46 11.98 10.01
C LYS A 149 4.89 11.57 9.64
N GLY A 150 5.05 10.43 8.96
CA GLY A 150 6.35 9.87 8.57
C GLY A 150 6.92 8.89 9.58
N VAL A 151 7.94 8.15 9.13
CA VAL A 151 8.57 7.08 9.93
C VAL A 151 9.22 7.59 11.22
N ASP A 152 9.73 8.81 11.20
CA ASP A 152 10.33 9.45 12.38
C ASP A 152 9.30 9.91 13.43
N ASN A 153 8.02 9.93 13.07
CA ASN A 153 6.92 10.40 13.91
C ASN A 153 5.79 9.37 13.97
N LEU A 154 6.11 8.08 14.02
CA LEU A 154 5.12 7.01 14.07
C LEU A 154 4.18 7.15 15.26
N ALA A 155 4.67 7.60 16.43
CA ALA A 155 3.85 7.78 17.62
C ALA A 155 2.62 8.70 17.42
N GLU A 156 2.70 9.65 16.48
CA GLU A 156 1.63 10.59 16.13
C GLU A 156 0.91 10.21 14.83
N SER A 157 1.33 9.13 14.20
CA SER A 157 0.83 8.70 12.89
C SER A 157 -0.40 7.80 13.01
N ILE A 158 -1.24 7.88 11.97
CA ILE A 158 -2.35 6.96 11.72
C ILE A 158 -2.18 6.41 10.30
N LEU A 159 -2.35 5.11 10.15
CA LEU A 159 -2.20 4.39 8.89
C LEU A 159 -3.41 3.49 8.66
N ASP A 160 -4.01 3.59 7.49
CA ASP A 160 -5.06 2.67 7.05
C ASP A 160 -4.48 1.61 6.11
N VAL A 161 -4.72 0.34 6.46
CA VAL A 161 -4.33 -0.82 5.66
C VAL A 161 -5.58 -1.45 5.04
N TYR A 162 -5.59 -1.53 3.72
CA TYR A 162 -6.70 -2.05 2.93
C TYR A 162 -6.39 -3.47 2.45
N MET A 163 -7.22 -4.42 2.86
CA MET A 163 -7.17 -5.82 2.45
C MET A 163 -8.36 -6.12 1.56
N PRO A 164 -8.16 -6.47 0.27
CA PRO A 164 -9.25 -6.86 -0.60
C PRO A 164 -9.82 -8.20 -0.15
N ILE A 165 -11.12 -8.26 0.08
CA ILE A 165 -11.82 -9.42 0.63
C ILE A 165 -13.05 -9.78 -0.18
N GLN A 166 -13.48 -11.03 -0.03
CA GLN A 166 -14.79 -11.52 -0.43
C GLN A 166 -15.30 -12.49 0.62
N PRO A 167 -16.63 -12.64 0.79
CA PRO A 167 -17.17 -13.66 1.67
C PRO A 167 -16.66 -15.05 1.30
N LEU A 168 -16.32 -15.85 2.30
CA LEU A 168 -16.18 -17.30 2.09
C LEU A 168 -17.51 -17.80 1.57
N ASN A 169 -17.56 -18.30 0.34
CA ASN A 169 -18.78 -18.84 -0.22
C ASN A 169 -19.28 -19.98 0.69
N PRO A 170 -20.42 -19.84 1.36
CA PRO A 170 -20.96 -20.91 2.16
C PRO A 170 -21.75 -21.93 1.32
N ASN A 171 -21.61 -21.90 -0.04
CA ASN A 171 -22.24 -22.93 -0.86
C ASN A 171 -21.65 -23.06 -2.27
N PRO A 172 -21.43 -24.30 -2.74
CA PRO A 172 -21.51 -24.59 -4.15
C PRO A 172 -22.96 -24.59 -4.65
#